data_bb5f2fa2006dd14e9b5105935f53dbcc
#
_entry.id   bb5f2fa2006dd14e9b5105935f53dbcc
#
_cell.length_a   1.000
_cell.length_b   1.000
_cell.length_c   1.000
_cell.angle_alpha   90.00
_cell.angle_beta   90.00
_cell.angle_gamma   90.00
#
_symmetry.space_group_name_H-M   'P 1'
#
loop_
_entity.id
_entity.type
_entity.pdbx_description
1 polymer ?
#
loop_
_entity_poly.entity_id
_entity_poly.type
_entity_poly.pdbx_seq_one_letter_code
_entity_poly.pdbx_strand_id
1 'polypeptide(L)'
;MLKIKISGIKRYEDVTLVNGICPDYAGFVFYEDEHRITANIASHLVFDLRPEIDTIGMFKNQSASEITSLLSAGIIDMVELCGDESEEFIENLKLRAEAKIIKRFSLKTPADLLRINESRCDYISLSVTDYMENSDISKNVTKPVFLRGRGEAVSFADSVKKAEVFAVDSAHMLDSDGFISPASALKMCARIRSNI
;
A
#
# COMPACT_ATOMS: atom_id res chain seq x y z
N MET A 1 14.04 9.37 3.93
CA MET A 1 13.79 9.27 2.46
C MET A 1 12.37 8.79 2.27
N LEU A 2 11.60 9.38 1.36
CA LEU A 2 10.21 8.99 1.05
C LEU A 2 10.20 7.61 0.41
N LYS A 3 9.43 6.67 0.96
CA LYS A 3 9.29 5.30 0.48
C LYS A 3 8.29 5.22 -0.68
N ILE A 4 8.48 4.25 -1.57
CA ILE A 4 7.60 4.02 -2.72
C ILE A 4 7.02 2.62 -2.66
N LYS A 5 5.69 2.52 -2.79
CA LYS A 5 4.94 1.28 -2.96
C LYS A 5 4.32 1.25 -4.36
N ILE A 6 4.43 0.11 -5.06
CA ILE A 6 3.72 -0.16 -6.30
C ILE A 6 2.73 -1.30 -6.04
N SER A 7 1.43 -1.03 -6.24
CA SER A 7 0.34 -1.97 -5.96
C SER A 7 -0.34 -2.47 -7.23
N GLY A 8 -0.94 -3.68 -7.15
CA GLY A 8 -1.70 -4.28 -8.25
C GLY A 8 -0.88 -5.19 -9.15
N ILE A 9 0.24 -5.72 -8.64
CA ILE A 9 1.10 -6.67 -9.35
C ILE A 9 0.33 -7.98 -9.54
N LYS A 10 0.20 -8.45 -10.80
CA LYS A 10 -0.56 -9.67 -11.10
C LYS A 10 0.04 -10.57 -12.19
N ARG A 11 1.14 -10.15 -12.84
CA ARG A 11 1.82 -10.89 -13.92
C ARG A 11 3.34 -10.69 -13.90
N TYR A 12 4.08 -11.51 -14.63
CA TYR A 12 5.55 -11.45 -14.69
C TYR A 12 6.09 -10.15 -15.29
N GLU A 13 5.37 -9.53 -16.22
CA GLU A 13 5.76 -8.23 -16.79
C GLU A 13 5.74 -7.14 -15.73
N ASP A 14 4.78 -7.20 -14.79
CA ASP A 14 4.71 -6.27 -13.66
C ASP A 14 5.91 -6.48 -12.72
N VAL A 15 6.30 -7.73 -12.45
CA VAL A 15 7.50 -8.06 -11.65
C VAL A 15 8.77 -7.54 -12.33
N THR A 16 8.89 -7.74 -13.65
CA THR A 16 10.03 -7.22 -14.42
C THR A 16 10.14 -5.71 -14.32
N LEU A 17 9.01 -5.00 -14.44
CA LEU A 17 8.94 -3.55 -14.28
C LEU A 17 9.32 -3.11 -12.87
N VAL A 18 8.75 -3.75 -11.85
CA VAL A 18 8.99 -3.45 -10.44
C VAL A 18 10.46 -3.70 -10.08
N ASN A 19 11.06 -4.79 -10.55
CA ASN A 19 12.47 -5.06 -10.38
C ASN A 19 13.37 -3.98 -11.03
N GLY A 20 12.97 -3.47 -12.20
CA GLY A 20 13.68 -2.38 -12.87
C GLY A 20 13.59 -1.04 -12.16
N ILE A 21 12.44 -0.74 -11.54
CA ILE A 21 12.21 0.48 -10.75
C ILE A 21 12.85 0.37 -9.36
N CYS A 22 12.85 -0.82 -8.77
CA CYS A 22 13.29 -1.10 -7.41
C CYS A 22 12.62 -0.17 -6.38
N PRO A 23 11.26 -0.23 -6.22
CA PRO A 23 10.56 0.48 -5.15
C PRO A 23 10.88 -0.16 -3.80
N ASP A 24 10.44 0.46 -2.71
CA ASP A 24 10.59 -0.14 -1.38
C ASP A 24 9.59 -1.28 -1.14
N TYR A 25 8.38 -1.17 -1.76
CA TYR A 25 7.29 -2.13 -1.54
C TYR A 25 6.59 -2.55 -2.83
N ALA A 26 6.20 -3.83 -2.88
CA ALA A 26 5.40 -4.45 -3.94
C ALA A 26 4.06 -4.94 -3.36
N GLY A 27 2.92 -4.45 -3.88
CA GLY A 27 1.59 -4.74 -3.36
C GLY A 27 0.81 -5.77 -4.17
N PHE A 28 0.33 -6.84 -3.52
CA PHE A 28 -0.49 -7.91 -4.08
C PHE A 28 -1.91 -7.87 -3.51
N VAL A 29 -2.93 -7.92 -4.37
CA VAL A 29 -4.34 -7.85 -3.98
C VAL A 29 -4.93 -9.24 -3.83
N PHE A 30 -5.44 -9.57 -2.64
CA PHE A 30 -6.06 -10.86 -2.34
C PHE A 30 -7.59 -10.79 -2.16
N TYR A 31 -8.17 -9.60 -2.05
CA TYR A 31 -9.63 -9.41 -1.97
C TYR A 31 -10.27 -9.27 -3.37
N GLU A 32 -11.60 -9.28 -3.45
CA GLU A 32 -12.33 -9.16 -4.71
C GLU A 32 -12.11 -7.80 -5.37
N ASP A 33 -11.35 -7.81 -6.44
CA ASP A 33 -10.88 -6.65 -7.20
C ASP A 33 -10.41 -7.13 -8.58
N GLU A 34 -10.33 -6.25 -9.57
CA GLU A 34 -9.80 -6.56 -10.91
C GLU A 34 -8.31 -6.98 -10.91
N HIS A 35 -7.58 -6.61 -9.85
CA HIS A 35 -6.16 -6.96 -9.66
C HIS A 35 -5.96 -8.16 -8.74
N ARG A 36 -7.06 -8.83 -8.33
CA ARG A 36 -6.98 -9.98 -7.44
C ARG A 36 -6.12 -11.08 -8.03
N ILE A 37 -5.24 -11.62 -7.19
CA ILE A 37 -4.48 -12.83 -7.47
C ILE A 37 -4.71 -13.89 -6.38
N THR A 38 -4.39 -15.14 -6.71
CA THR A 38 -4.39 -16.24 -5.73
C THR A 38 -3.04 -16.35 -5.02
N ALA A 39 -3.01 -17.03 -3.87
CA ALA A 39 -1.76 -17.35 -3.17
C ALA A 39 -0.74 -18.08 -4.08
N ASN A 40 -1.23 -19.00 -4.93
CA ASN A 40 -0.39 -19.73 -5.86
C ASN A 40 0.27 -18.81 -6.91
N ILE A 41 -0.48 -17.87 -7.49
CA ILE A 41 0.08 -16.89 -8.42
C ILE A 41 1.08 -15.98 -7.69
N ALA A 42 0.73 -15.47 -6.50
CA ALA A 42 1.61 -14.63 -5.71
C ALA A 42 2.95 -15.30 -5.40
N SER A 43 2.94 -16.59 -4.99
CA SER A 43 4.16 -17.33 -4.67
C SER A 43 5.14 -17.44 -5.84
N HIS A 44 4.63 -17.59 -7.07
CA HIS A 44 5.48 -17.60 -8.26
C HIS A 44 6.04 -16.22 -8.59
N LEU A 45 5.21 -15.17 -8.45
CA LEU A 45 5.64 -13.78 -8.74
C LEU A 45 6.68 -13.29 -7.73
N VAL A 46 6.51 -13.64 -6.46
CA VAL A 46 7.44 -13.25 -5.38
C VAL A 46 8.80 -13.93 -5.54
N PHE A 47 8.84 -15.16 -6.05
CA PHE A 47 10.09 -15.86 -6.32
C PHE A 47 11.02 -15.10 -7.29
N ASP A 48 10.44 -14.40 -8.26
CA ASP A 48 11.18 -13.60 -9.24
C ASP A 48 11.38 -12.14 -8.82
N LEU A 49 10.82 -11.74 -7.67
CA LEU A 49 10.99 -10.37 -7.14
C LEU A 49 12.36 -10.22 -6.48
N ARG A 50 12.95 -9.05 -6.63
CA ARG A 50 14.23 -8.74 -5.97
C ARG A 50 14.07 -8.76 -4.44
N PRO A 51 15.02 -9.37 -3.69
CA PRO A 51 14.90 -9.56 -2.25
C PRO A 51 14.95 -8.25 -1.44
N GLU A 52 15.33 -7.13 -2.05
CA GLU A 52 15.34 -5.81 -1.42
C GLU A 52 13.95 -5.15 -1.42
N ILE A 53 12.96 -5.74 -2.10
CA ILE A 53 11.61 -5.20 -2.23
C ILE A 53 10.68 -5.97 -1.29
N ASP A 54 10.26 -5.32 -0.20
CA ASP A 54 9.30 -5.92 0.74
C ASP A 54 7.91 -6.11 0.07
N THR A 55 7.24 -7.21 0.39
CA THR A 55 5.93 -7.54 -0.17
C THR A 55 4.80 -7.18 0.78
N ILE A 56 3.74 -6.56 0.25
CA ILE A 56 2.54 -6.18 1.01
C ILE A 56 1.33 -6.92 0.46
N GLY A 57 0.73 -7.79 1.28
CA GLY A 57 -0.57 -8.40 0.98
C GLY A 57 -1.71 -7.46 1.35
N MET A 58 -2.62 -7.22 0.41
CA MET A 58 -3.78 -6.36 0.59
C MET A 58 -5.04 -7.21 0.74
N PHE A 59 -5.78 -7.00 1.84
CA PHE A 59 -6.93 -7.80 2.27
C PHE A 59 -8.15 -6.92 2.56
N LYS A 60 -9.35 -7.49 2.45
CA LYS A 60 -10.60 -6.82 2.77
C LYS A 60 -11.56 -7.81 3.41
N ASN A 61 -11.60 -7.81 4.74
CA ASN A 61 -12.44 -8.69 5.57
C ASN A 61 -12.14 -10.20 5.42
N GLN A 62 -10.95 -10.59 4.94
CA GLN A 62 -10.51 -11.98 4.95
C GLN A 62 -10.18 -12.45 6.37
N SER A 63 -10.18 -13.78 6.56
CA SER A 63 -9.87 -14.38 7.85
C SER A 63 -8.40 -14.20 8.24
N ALA A 64 -8.14 -14.11 9.54
CA ALA A 64 -6.76 -14.05 10.05
C ALA A 64 -5.94 -15.29 9.64
N SER A 65 -6.59 -16.46 9.50
CA SER A 65 -5.93 -17.69 9.07
C SER A 65 -5.39 -17.61 7.64
N GLU A 66 -6.16 -17.03 6.71
CA GLU A 66 -5.71 -16.81 5.33
C GLU A 66 -4.49 -15.87 5.29
N ILE A 67 -4.56 -14.77 6.04
CA ILE A 67 -3.48 -13.77 6.10
C ILE A 67 -2.20 -14.39 6.70
N THR A 68 -2.34 -15.07 7.85
CA THR A 68 -1.17 -15.68 8.51
C THR A 68 -0.55 -16.81 7.70
N SER A 69 -1.33 -17.54 6.89
CA SER A 69 -0.79 -18.56 5.99
C SER A 69 0.14 -17.97 4.93
N LEU A 70 -0.20 -16.79 4.36
CA LEU A 70 0.65 -16.10 3.39
C LEU A 70 1.93 -15.54 4.03
N LEU A 71 1.84 -14.99 5.24
CA LEU A 71 2.98 -14.53 6.03
C LEU A 71 3.93 -15.71 6.36
N SER A 72 3.39 -16.81 6.87
CA SER A 72 4.19 -17.98 7.24
C SER A 72 4.86 -18.66 6.04
N ALA A 73 4.24 -18.56 4.85
CA ALA A 73 4.82 -19.06 3.61
C ALA A 73 5.88 -18.11 3.00
N GLY A 74 6.13 -16.94 3.60
CA GLY A 74 7.05 -15.93 3.06
C GLY A 74 6.60 -15.31 1.74
N ILE A 75 5.28 -15.34 1.45
CA ILE A 75 4.71 -14.72 0.25
C ILE A 75 4.50 -13.22 0.46
N ILE A 76 4.23 -12.82 1.70
CA ILE A 76 4.10 -11.41 2.08
C ILE A 76 4.90 -11.13 3.35
N ASP A 77 5.45 -9.91 3.47
CA ASP A 77 6.18 -9.41 4.63
C ASP A 77 5.31 -8.51 5.51
N MET A 78 4.36 -7.81 4.91
CA MET A 78 3.47 -6.87 5.57
C MET A 78 2.01 -7.08 5.13
N VAL A 79 1.09 -6.57 5.94
CA VAL A 79 -0.36 -6.67 5.70
C VAL A 79 -0.98 -5.29 5.54
N GLU A 80 -1.76 -5.07 4.48
CA GLU A 80 -2.65 -3.91 4.37
C GLU A 80 -4.12 -4.36 4.49
N LEU A 81 -4.81 -3.88 5.52
CA LEU A 81 -6.22 -4.12 5.78
C LEU A 81 -7.07 -3.01 5.15
N CYS A 82 -7.84 -3.37 4.14
CA CYS A 82 -8.59 -2.45 3.28
C CYS A 82 -10.10 -2.42 3.56
N GLY A 83 -10.59 -3.30 4.42
CA GLY A 83 -12.02 -3.44 4.78
C GLY A 83 -12.38 -2.76 6.10
N ASP A 84 -13.34 -3.37 6.80
CA ASP A 84 -13.88 -2.87 8.07
C ASP A 84 -13.34 -3.68 9.27
N GLU A 85 -12.11 -4.21 9.14
CA GLU A 85 -11.47 -5.00 10.19
C GLU A 85 -11.36 -4.19 11.48
N SER A 86 -11.81 -4.81 12.61
CA SER A 86 -11.84 -4.17 13.93
C SER A 86 -10.46 -4.06 14.56
N GLU A 87 -10.33 -3.22 15.59
CA GLU A 87 -9.11 -3.12 16.39
C GLU A 87 -8.76 -4.44 17.10
N GLU A 88 -9.76 -5.21 17.50
CA GLU A 88 -9.59 -6.57 18.04
C GLU A 88 -9.01 -7.53 16.98
N PHE A 89 -9.47 -7.42 15.74
CA PHE A 89 -8.90 -8.20 14.63
C PHE A 89 -7.42 -7.86 14.41
N ILE A 90 -7.07 -6.58 14.42
CA ILE A 90 -5.68 -6.11 14.26
C ILE A 90 -4.81 -6.67 15.38
N GLU A 91 -5.26 -6.58 16.63
CA GLU A 91 -4.54 -7.11 17.78
C GLU A 91 -4.35 -8.63 17.70
N ASN A 92 -5.42 -9.37 17.36
CA ASN A 92 -5.37 -10.81 17.16
C ASN A 92 -4.38 -11.22 16.06
N LEU A 93 -4.36 -10.47 14.96
CA LEU A 93 -3.43 -10.73 13.85
C LEU A 93 -1.97 -10.50 14.29
N LYS A 94 -1.70 -9.43 15.03
CA LYS A 94 -0.36 -9.14 15.60
C LYS A 94 0.11 -10.21 16.58
N LEU A 95 -0.79 -10.79 17.36
CA LEU A 95 -0.47 -11.88 18.29
C LEU A 95 -0.11 -13.20 17.56
N ARG A 96 -0.63 -13.39 16.35
CA ARG A 96 -0.40 -14.61 15.54
C ARG A 96 0.79 -14.53 14.61
N ALA A 97 1.18 -13.33 14.23
CA ALA A 97 2.27 -13.09 13.29
C ALA A 97 2.97 -11.77 13.61
N GLU A 98 4.30 -11.78 13.62
CA GLU A 98 5.14 -10.59 13.86
C GLU A 98 5.19 -9.68 12.62
N ALA A 99 4.05 -9.44 11.96
CA ALA A 99 3.97 -8.63 10.76
C ALA A 99 3.55 -7.19 11.06
N LYS A 100 4.06 -6.25 10.27
CA LYS A 100 3.60 -4.87 10.29
C LYS A 100 2.26 -4.74 9.60
N ILE A 101 1.35 -4.00 10.22
CA ILE A 101 -0.02 -3.82 9.73
C ILE A 101 -0.23 -2.37 9.31
N ILE A 102 -0.65 -2.20 8.05
CA ILE A 102 -1.16 -0.97 7.48
C ILE A 102 -2.69 -1.06 7.51
N LYS A 103 -3.38 -0.05 8.03
CA LYS A 103 -4.85 0.00 7.99
C LYS A 103 -5.30 1.16 7.11
N ARG A 104 -6.23 0.87 6.20
CA ARG A 104 -6.85 1.87 5.35
C ARG A 104 -7.94 2.62 6.12
N PHE A 105 -7.89 3.96 6.05
CA PHE A 105 -8.88 4.84 6.62
C PHE A 105 -9.37 5.88 5.61
N SER A 106 -10.52 6.48 5.90
CA SER A 106 -10.95 7.76 5.37
C SER A 106 -10.74 8.83 6.44
N LEU A 107 -10.30 10.02 6.05
CA LEU A 107 -10.05 11.14 6.94
C LEU A 107 -10.86 12.34 6.47
N LYS A 108 -12.03 12.56 7.06
CA LYS A 108 -12.96 13.65 6.70
C LYS A 108 -13.34 14.51 7.89
N THR A 109 -13.26 13.98 9.09
CA THR A 109 -13.75 14.62 10.31
C THR A 109 -12.73 14.49 11.45
N PRO A 110 -12.81 15.34 12.49
CA PRO A 110 -12.02 15.17 13.71
C PRO A 110 -12.23 13.81 14.42
N ALA A 111 -13.42 13.22 14.29
CA ALA A 111 -13.69 11.87 14.82
C ALA A 111 -12.90 10.79 14.08
N ASP A 112 -12.71 10.92 12.77
CA ASP A 112 -11.84 10.03 12.00
C ASP A 112 -10.39 10.15 12.46
N LEU A 113 -9.89 11.36 12.71
CA LEU A 113 -8.55 11.58 13.23
C LEU A 113 -8.32 10.87 14.57
N LEU A 114 -9.28 10.98 15.50
CA LEU A 114 -9.20 10.31 16.79
C LEU A 114 -9.08 8.79 16.59
N ARG A 115 -9.99 8.20 15.79
CA ARG A 115 -9.99 6.77 15.48
C ARG A 115 -8.68 6.31 14.83
N ILE A 116 -8.11 7.11 13.91
CA ILE A 116 -6.84 6.83 13.25
C ILE A 116 -5.70 6.80 14.27
N ASN A 117 -5.60 7.82 15.13
CA ASN A 117 -4.51 7.94 16.10
C ASN A 117 -4.59 6.87 17.20
N GLU A 118 -5.78 6.43 17.58
CA GLU A 118 -6.01 5.37 18.57
C GLU A 118 -5.88 3.95 18.00
N SER A 119 -5.89 3.78 16.68
CA SER A 119 -5.79 2.44 16.07
C SER A 119 -4.51 1.72 16.46
N ARG A 120 -4.57 0.41 16.58
CA ARG A 120 -3.44 -0.48 16.92
C ARG A 120 -2.55 -0.87 15.74
N CYS A 121 -2.88 -0.40 14.53
CA CYS A 121 -2.05 -0.61 13.36
C CYS A 121 -0.71 0.14 13.46
N ASP A 122 0.31 -0.33 12.73
CA ASP A 122 1.63 0.29 12.70
C ASP A 122 1.67 1.49 11.74
N TYR A 123 0.97 1.39 10.64
CA TYR A 123 0.87 2.40 9.59
C TYR A 123 -0.58 2.62 9.20
N ILE A 124 -0.87 3.77 8.63
CA ILE A 124 -2.18 4.05 8.04
C ILE A 124 -2.05 4.30 6.55
N SER A 125 -3.11 3.98 5.80
CA SER A 125 -3.23 4.26 4.37
C SER A 125 -4.38 5.24 4.15
N LEU A 126 -4.07 6.44 3.62
CA LEU A 126 -5.02 7.51 3.31
C LEU A 126 -5.04 7.81 1.82
N SER A 127 -6.18 8.23 1.28
CA SER A 127 -6.20 8.80 -0.07
C SER A 127 -5.53 10.17 -0.08
N VAL A 128 -4.88 10.52 -1.20
CA VAL A 128 -4.32 11.86 -1.38
C VAL A 128 -5.40 12.93 -1.29
N THR A 129 -6.60 12.64 -1.78
CA THR A 129 -7.76 13.54 -1.71
C THR A 129 -8.14 13.82 -0.25
N ASP A 130 -8.39 12.77 0.56
CA ASP A 130 -8.72 12.94 1.97
C ASP A 130 -7.64 13.71 2.73
N TYR A 131 -6.36 13.41 2.45
CA TYR A 131 -5.22 14.03 3.12
C TYR A 131 -5.08 15.52 2.79
N MET A 132 -5.22 15.91 1.52
CA MET A 132 -5.02 17.27 1.04
C MET A 132 -6.24 18.18 1.31
N GLU A 133 -7.46 17.66 1.08
CA GLU A 133 -8.69 18.44 1.31
C GLU A 133 -8.94 18.70 2.80
N ASN A 134 -8.43 17.85 3.68
CA ASN A 134 -8.54 17.98 5.13
C ASN A 134 -7.18 18.33 5.78
N SER A 135 -6.42 19.23 5.17
CA SER A 135 -5.05 19.56 5.60
C SER A 135 -4.94 20.06 7.05
N ASP A 136 -5.98 20.70 7.59
CA ASP A 136 -6.02 21.14 8.99
C ASP A 136 -6.14 19.96 9.98
N ILE A 137 -6.70 18.85 9.53
CA ILE A 137 -6.83 17.61 10.32
C ILE A 137 -5.64 16.71 10.09
N SER A 138 -5.24 16.52 8.84
CA SER A 138 -4.21 15.55 8.44
C SER A 138 -2.84 15.83 9.06
N LYS A 139 -2.49 17.09 9.31
CA LYS A 139 -1.26 17.47 10.02
C LYS A 139 -1.18 16.97 11.47
N ASN A 140 -2.31 16.58 12.06
CA ASN A 140 -2.39 16.03 13.41
C ASN A 140 -2.42 14.50 13.45
N VAL A 141 -2.24 13.84 12.31
CA VAL A 141 -2.07 12.40 12.24
C VAL A 141 -0.71 12.03 12.84
N THR A 142 -0.71 11.16 13.86
CA THR A 142 0.51 10.79 14.59
C THR A 142 1.20 9.53 14.07
N LYS A 143 0.51 8.77 13.22
CA LYS A 143 1.04 7.52 12.65
C LYS A 143 1.71 7.75 11.29
N PRO A 144 2.70 6.93 10.92
CA PRO A 144 3.29 6.99 9.58
C PRO A 144 2.24 6.70 8.49
N VAL A 145 2.20 7.56 7.47
CA VAL A 145 1.16 7.53 6.43
C VAL A 145 1.69 6.94 5.13
N PHE A 146 0.99 5.94 4.60
CA PHE A 146 1.03 5.55 3.20
C PHE A 146 0.00 6.37 2.43
N LEU A 147 0.44 7.27 1.59
CA LEU A 147 -0.44 8.14 0.83
C LEU A 147 -0.77 7.51 -0.53
N ARG A 148 -2.04 7.11 -0.70
CA ARG A 148 -2.53 6.51 -1.96
C ARG A 148 -2.96 7.58 -2.94
N GLY A 149 -2.45 7.50 -4.17
CA GLY A 149 -2.86 8.38 -5.25
C GLY A 149 -3.71 7.68 -6.30
N ARG A 150 -4.68 8.45 -6.87
CA ARG A 150 -5.36 8.14 -8.14
C ARG A 150 -5.08 9.29 -9.09
N GLY A 151 -4.85 8.98 -10.37
CA GLY A 151 -4.71 9.99 -11.41
C GLY A 151 -3.32 10.06 -12.02
N GLU A 152 -3.03 11.16 -12.71
CA GLU A 152 -1.77 11.32 -13.42
C GLU A 152 -0.55 11.34 -12.47
N ALA A 153 0.47 10.59 -12.83
CA ALA A 153 1.69 10.37 -12.05
C ALA A 153 2.38 11.67 -11.59
N VAL A 154 2.32 12.71 -12.41
CA VAL A 154 2.99 14.00 -12.14
C VAL A 154 2.22 14.80 -11.09
N SER A 155 0.90 14.91 -11.23
CA SER A 155 0.06 15.66 -10.27
C SER A 155 0.06 15.00 -8.88
N PHE A 156 0.08 13.68 -8.84
CA PHE A 156 0.23 12.92 -7.59
C PHE A 156 1.58 13.18 -6.94
N ALA A 157 2.68 13.06 -7.68
CA ALA A 157 4.02 13.31 -7.16
C ALA A 157 4.20 14.76 -6.64
N ASP A 158 3.58 15.75 -7.29
CA ASP A 158 3.64 17.14 -6.84
C ASP A 158 2.78 17.40 -5.59
N SER A 159 1.67 16.68 -5.42
CA SER A 159 0.87 16.70 -4.18
C SER A 159 1.64 16.12 -3.01
N VAL A 160 2.34 15.02 -3.23
CA VAL A 160 3.14 14.34 -2.20
C VAL A 160 4.28 15.20 -1.65
N LYS A 161 4.89 16.05 -2.47
CA LYS A 161 5.97 16.96 -2.03
C LYS A 161 5.56 17.89 -0.89
N LYS A 162 4.28 18.19 -0.77
CA LYS A 162 3.72 19.07 0.26
C LYS A 162 3.30 18.31 1.52
N ALA A 163 3.38 16.99 1.50
CA ALA A 163 2.92 16.13 2.57
C ALA A 163 4.11 15.47 3.29
N GLU A 164 4.15 15.58 4.61
CA GLU A 164 5.10 14.82 5.45
C GLU A 164 4.56 13.41 5.66
N VAL A 165 4.82 12.51 4.68
CA VAL A 165 4.33 11.13 4.71
C VAL A 165 5.47 10.12 4.66
N PHE A 166 5.21 8.94 5.16
CA PHE A 166 6.19 7.85 5.23
C PHE A 166 6.43 7.22 3.85
N ALA A 167 5.34 6.93 3.13
CA ALA A 167 5.40 6.29 1.81
C ALA A 167 4.30 6.80 0.89
N VAL A 168 4.52 6.61 -0.40
CA VAL A 168 3.51 6.82 -1.44
C VAL A 168 3.15 5.49 -2.09
N ASP A 169 1.86 5.29 -2.35
CA ASP A 169 1.33 4.11 -3.01
C ASP A 169 0.76 4.49 -4.38
N SER A 170 1.34 3.91 -5.43
CA SER A 170 0.92 4.07 -6.82
C SER A 170 -0.30 3.23 -7.18
N ALA A 171 -1.17 2.94 -6.23
CA ALA A 171 -2.42 2.26 -6.54
C ALA A 171 -3.15 3.00 -7.68
N HIS A 172 -3.43 2.29 -8.80
CA HIS A 172 -4.15 2.80 -9.98
C HIS A 172 -3.32 3.57 -11.03
N MET A 173 -2.03 3.39 -11.10
CA MET A 173 -1.26 3.79 -12.29
C MET A 173 -1.37 2.71 -13.36
N LEU A 174 -2.60 2.51 -13.82
CA LEU A 174 -2.94 1.44 -14.75
C LEU A 174 -3.07 2.00 -16.18
N ASP A 175 -2.78 1.14 -17.14
CA ASP A 175 -3.11 1.39 -18.55
C ASP A 175 -4.58 1.06 -18.84
N SER A 176 -4.99 1.20 -20.10
CA SER A 176 -6.36 0.91 -20.55
C SER A 176 -6.78 -0.55 -20.34
N ASP A 177 -5.82 -1.45 -20.19
CA ASP A 177 -6.04 -2.90 -20.07
C ASP A 177 -6.04 -3.34 -18.58
N GLY A 178 -5.96 -2.37 -17.65
CA GLY A 178 -5.97 -2.61 -16.21
C GLY A 178 -4.67 -3.24 -15.68
N PHE A 179 -3.54 -3.01 -16.34
CA PHE A 179 -2.21 -3.39 -15.88
C PHE A 179 -1.41 -2.18 -15.42
N ILE A 180 -0.34 -2.40 -14.67
CA ILE A 180 0.54 -1.31 -14.25
C ILE A 180 1.14 -0.64 -15.49
N SER A 181 0.88 0.64 -15.66
CA SER A 181 1.45 1.43 -16.75
C SER A 181 2.94 1.69 -16.50
N PRO A 182 3.85 1.12 -17.31
CA PRO A 182 5.30 1.33 -17.14
C PRO A 182 5.67 2.80 -17.22
N ALA A 183 5.07 3.54 -18.16
CA ALA A 183 5.35 4.95 -18.34
C ALA A 183 4.93 5.79 -17.13
N SER A 184 3.76 5.51 -16.55
CA SER A 184 3.25 6.22 -15.37
C SER A 184 4.07 5.89 -14.13
N ALA A 185 4.39 4.62 -13.90
CA ALA A 185 5.19 4.17 -12.76
C ALA A 185 6.60 4.76 -12.78
N LEU A 186 7.28 4.72 -13.94
CA LEU A 186 8.61 5.31 -14.12
C LEU A 186 8.60 6.82 -13.90
N LYS A 187 7.62 7.54 -14.49
CA LYS A 187 7.50 9.00 -14.33
C LYS A 187 7.30 9.38 -12.87
N MET A 188 6.41 8.69 -12.16
CA MET A 188 6.18 8.94 -10.74
C MET A 188 7.43 8.72 -9.92
N CYS A 189 8.07 7.55 -10.06
CA CYS A 189 9.26 7.22 -9.28
C CYS A 189 10.41 8.17 -9.55
N ALA A 190 10.66 8.52 -10.83
CA ALA A 190 11.65 9.51 -11.20
C ALA A 190 11.35 10.87 -10.58
N ARG A 191 10.09 11.32 -10.61
CA ARG A 191 9.66 12.60 -10.03
C ARG A 191 9.79 12.64 -8.51
N ILE A 192 9.48 11.54 -7.81
CA ILE A 192 9.67 11.43 -6.37
C ILE A 192 11.16 11.44 -6.02
N ARG A 193 11.99 10.66 -6.72
CA ARG A 193 13.43 10.54 -6.46
C ARG A 193 14.24 11.76 -6.86
N SER A 194 13.81 12.54 -7.87
CA SER A 194 14.55 13.75 -8.33
C SER A 194 14.46 14.95 -7.37
N ASN A 195 13.75 14.83 -6.25
CA ASN A 195 13.54 15.90 -5.29
C ASN A 195 14.13 15.58 -3.91
N ILE A 196 15.06 14.62 -3.91
CA ILE A 196 15.96 14.31 -2.81
C ILE A 196 17.36 14.77 -3.22
#